data_de8ed94b1eb373ca08000f21d3f76a3b
#
_entry.id   de8ed94b1eb373ca08000f21d3f76a3b
#
_cell.length_a   1.000
_cell.length_b   1.000
_cell.length_c   1.000
_cell.angle_alpha   90.00
_cell.angle_beta   90.00
_cell.angle_gamma   90.00
#
_symmetry.space_group_name_H-M   'P 1'
#
loop_
_entity.id
_entity.type
_entity.pdbx_description
1 polymer ?
#
loop_
_entity_poly.entity_id
_entity_poly.type
_entity_poly.pdbx_seq_one_letter_code
_entity_poly.pdbx_strand_id
1 'polypeptide(L)'
;MQTLRLDAAQLSDFTASLMEWGTVWTPVETTPDTFTLQALEDASRARPDVLRTVVPFKKLLLAPSFAMLSGGFAATDGLESGGDPGSDGPVVFFGAHACDVHALKILDLLYLSDYTDPYYAARREKLLVVAYGCWPDESCFCDSLGTSTVDDGFDLALTPLDGRFLVTVGSSKGDDIVRAAPDLFAPAAPDDIRDYLARLRSRREAFTLELDVADLPYVLEMQKHDPVWDELARKCLCCGSCSIVCPTCSCFNVADRIEEDGTASRVRTWDSCLYPDYALVAGGHNFRADRGDRVRTRYYHKQEAFVREFGMPSCVGCGRCIENCPTGIHVVEVFQHVRGEL
;
A
#
# COMPACT_ATOMS: atom_id res chain seq x y z
N MET A 1 -1.22 -1.84 25.58
CA MET A 1 -0.34 -1.10 24.67
C MET A 1 0.46 -0.10 25.48
N GLN A 2 1.80 -0.11 25.38
CA GLN A 2 2.65 0.87 26.06
C GLN A 2 2.69 2.15 25.23
N THR A 3 2.65 3.30 25.91
CA THR A 3 2.79 4.61 25.29
C THR A 3 3.98 5.35 25.86
N LEU A 4 4.78 5.94 24.96
CA LEU A 4 6.01 6.65 25.28
C LEU A 4 5.99 8.02 24.59
N ARG A 5 6.94 8.85 24.97
CA ARG A 5 7.21 10.14 24.36
C ARG A 5 8.60 10.11 23.72
N LEU A 6 8.70 10.63 22.50
CA LEU A 6 9.95 10.93 21.80
C LEU A 6 9.99 12.44 21.52
N ASP A 7 11.08 13.12 21.81
CA ASP A 7 11.25 14.52 21.46
C ASP A 7 11.41 14.68 19.93
N ALA A 8 10.77 15.69 19.35
CA ALA A 8 10.86 15.91 17.90
C ALA A 8 12.28 16.19 17.43
N ALA A 9 13.13 16.80 18.27
CA ALA A 9 14.54 17.04 17.96
C ALA A 9 15.36 15.73 17.83
N GLN A 10 14.88 14.63 18.43
CA GLN A 10 15.54 13.33 18.39
C GLN A 10 15.05 12.42 17.25
N LEU A 11 14.20 12.92 16.34
CA LEU A 11 13.69 12.09 15.24
C LEU A 11 14.81 11.53 14.35
N SER A 12 15.86 12.30 14.11
CA SER A 12 17.03 11.83 13.32
C SER A 12 17.79 10.73 14.05
N ASP A 13 17.98 10.86 15.37
CA ASP A 13 18.67 9.84 16.18
C ASP A 13 17.83 8.56 16.25
N PHE A 14 16.52 8.70 16.41
CA PHE A 14 15.59 7.57 16.31
C PHE A 14 15.66 6.91 14.95
N THR A 15 15.69 7.68 13.86
CA THR A 15 15.82 7.12 12.49
C THR A 15 17.16 6.38 12.34
N ALA A 16 18.24 6.91 12.87
CA ALA A 16 19.54 6.24 12.87
C ALA A 16 19.50 4.92 13.66
N SER A 17 18.82 4.88 14.81
CA SER A 17 18.64 3.63 15.57
C SER A 17 17.83 2.58 14.82
N LEU A 18 16.86 2.98 13.98
CA LEU A 18 16.12 2.05 13.12
C LEU A 18 17.00 1.38 12.07
N MET A 19 18.06 2.05 11.60
CA MET A 19 18.99 1.49 10.59
C MET A 19 19.80 0.30 11.14
N GLU A 20 19.90 0.14 12.46
CA GLU A 20 20.52 -1.02 13.08
C GLU A 20 19.64 -2.30 12.98
N TRP A 21 18.33 -2.13 12.72
CA TRP A 21 17.36 -3.22 12.62
C TRP A 21 17.18 -3.74 11.19
N GLY A 22 17.68 -3.02 10.21
CA GLY A 22 17.58 -3.41 8.80
C GLY A 22 17.66 -2.21 7.85
N THR A 23 17.43 -2.48 6.57
CA THR A 23 17.37 -1.42 5.57
C THR A 23 16.10 -0.59 5.79
N VAL A 24 16.26 0.68 6.19
CA VAL A 24 15.13 1.60 6.40
C VAL A 24 14.65 2.11 5.04
N TRP A 25 13.38 1.89 4.74
CA TRP A 25 12.68 2.46 3.59
C TRP A 25 11.71 3.54 4.09
N THR A 26 11.88 4.74 3.58
CA THR A 26 11.09 5.92 3.96
C THR A 26 10.91 6.84 2.75
N PRO A 27 9.94 7.76 2.74
CA PRO A 27 9.91 8.82 1.76
C PRO A 27 11.19 9.68 1.86
N VAL A 28 11.82 9.93 0.70
CA VAL A 28 13.00 10.78 0.56
C VAL A 28 12.75 11.74 -0.58
N GLU A 29 13.14 13.00 -0.40
CA GLU A 29 13.08 14.00 -1.46
C GLU A 29 14.14 13.71 -2.53
N THR A 30 13.71 13.57 -3.78
CA THR A 30 14.58 13.25 -4.93
C THR A 30 14.82 14.45 -5.83
N THR A 31 13.78 15.27 -6.01
CA THR A 31 13.85 16.58 -6.65
C THR A 31 12.92 17.51 -5.84
N PRO A 32 13.00 18.83 -5.97
CA PRO A 32 12.16 19.74 -5.21
C PRO A 32 10.68 19.30 -5.25
N ASP A 33 10.08 19.17 -4.08
CA ASP A 33 8.68 18.75 -3.86
C ASP A 33 8.31 17.35 -4.42
N THR A 34 9.30 16.54 -4.80
CA THR A 34 9.05 15.18 -5.29
C THR A 34 9.64 14.15 -4.34
N PHE A 35 8.80 13.28 -3.82
CA PHE A 35 9.18 12.27 -2.83
C PHE A 35 8.97 10.85 -3.37
N THR A 36 9.97 10.02 -3.14
CA THR A 36 9.91 8.59 -3.48
C THR A 36 10.25 7.74 -2.27
N LEU A 37 9.65 6.57 -2.17
CA LEU A 37 10.01 5.60 -1.14
C LEU A 37 11.35 4.96 -1.54
N GLN A 38 12.40 5.17 -0.75
CA GLN A 38 13.76 4.69 -1.03
C GLN A 38 14.40 4.07 0.20
N ALA A 39 15.40 3.22 -0.02
CA ALA A 39 16.33 2.81 1.03
C ALA A 39 17.12 4.03 1.51
N LEU A 40 17.19 4.19 2.81
CA LEU A 40 17.80 5.34 3.47
C LEU A 40 19.31 5.08 3.70
N GLU A 41 20.13 6.00 3.26
CA GLU A 41 21.58 5.98 3.50
C GLU A 41 21.99 6.95 4.62
N ASP A 42 21.19 8.00 4.85
CA ASP A 42 21.44 9.05 5.83
C ASP A 42 20.12 9.36 6.56
N ALA A 43 20.12 9.17 7.88
CA ALA A 43 18.97 9.35 8.76
C ALA A 43 18.33 10.75 8.66
N SER A 44 19.13 11.78 8.38
CA SER A 44 18.65 13.17 8.26
C SER A 44 17.76 13.42 7.03
N ARG A 45 17.80 12.51 6.05
CA ARG A 45 17.00 12.61 4.81
C ARG A 45 15.62 11.97 4.91
N ALA A 46 15.31 11.31 6.03
CA ALA A 46 14.01 10.67 6.22
C ALA A 46 12.87 11.70 6.27
N ARG A 47 11.83 11.46 5.50
CA ARG A 47 10.63 12.30 5.45
C ARG A 47 9.35 11.48 5.71
N PRO A 48 9.23 10.90 6.92
CA PRO A 48 8.06 10.09 7.29
C PRO A 48 6.76 10.91 7.32
N ASP A 49 6.87 12.23 7.36
CA ASP A 49 5.78 13.21 7.32
C ASP A 49 5.11 13.35 5.95
N VAL A 50 5.74 12.88 4.88
CA VAL A 50 5.21 12.98 3.51
C VAL A 50 3.95 12.12 3.36
N LEU A 51 2.85 12.78 3.02
CA LEU A 51 1.53 12.12 2.98
C LEU A 51 1.45 10.97 1.98
N ARG A 52 2.09 11.11 0.81
CA ARG A 52 2.08 10.06 -0.23
C ARG A 52 3.35 10.10 -1.06
N THR A 53 3.84 8.91 -1.40
CA THR A 53 4.75 8.71 -2.52
C THR A 53 3.96 8.15 -3.70
N VAL A 54 4.42 8.40 -4.94
CA VAL A 54 3.73 7.92 -6.16
C VAL A 54 3.65 6.39 -6.13
N VAL A 55 4.79 5.71 -5.98
CA VAL A 55 4.82 4.25 -5.84
C VAL A 55 4.73 3.89 -4.36
N PRO A 56 3.68 3.16 -3.94
CA PRO A 56 3.45 2.84 -2.53
C PRO A 56 4.40 1.76 -2.00
N PHE A 57 4.33 1.54 -0.69
CA PHE A 57 5.14 0.54 0.02
C PHE A 57 4.98 -0.89 -0.52
N LYS A 58 3.92 -1.21 -1.25
CA LYS A 58 3.71 -2.57 -1.79
C LYS A 58 4.90 -3.10 -2.57
N LYS A 59 5.73 -2.22 -3.14
CA LYS A 59 6.97 -2.61 -3.84
C LYS A 59 7.99 -3.33 -2.95
N LEU A 60 7.90 -3.16 -1.63
CA LEU A 60 8.74 -3.85 -0.65
C LEU A 60 8.33 -5.31 -0.49
N LEU A 61 7.04 -5.61 -0.67
CA LEU A 61 6.47 -6.95 -0.53
C LEU A 61 6.22 -7.64 -1.87
N LEU A 62 5.80 -6.85 -2.85
CA LEU A 62 5.53 -7.28 -4.22
C LEU A 62 6.54 -6.57 -5.13
N ALA A 63 7.66 -7.22 -5.45
CA ALA A 63 8.64 -6.64 -6.37
C ALA A 63 8.00 -6.36 -7.72
N PRO A 64 8.28 -5.20 -8.35
CA PRO A 64 7.74 -4.88 -9.67
C PRO A 64 8.09 -5.90 -10.75
N SER A 65 9.26 -6.55 -10.64
CA SER A 65 9.67 -7.66 -11.50
C SER A 65 10.73 -8.50 -10.80
N PHE A 66 10.61 -9.82 -10.87
CA PHE A 66 11.65 -10.75 -10.39
C PHE A 66 11.52 -12.11 -11.06
N ALA A 67 12.64 -12.85 -11.16
CA ALA A 67 12.65 -14.22 -11.63
C ALA A 67 12.22 -15.17 -10.51
N MET A 68 11.14 -15.90 -10.73
CA MET A 68 10.66 -16.94 -9.81
C MET A 68 11.52 -18.21 -9.91
N LEU A 69 11.91 -18.54 -11.14
CA LEU A 69 12.75 -19.70 -11.49
C LEU A 69 13.73 -19.28 -12.56
N SER A 70 14.93 -19.85 -12.54
CA SER A 70 15.95 -19.67 -13.58
C SER A 70 16.79 -20.93 -13.74
N GLY A 71 17.32 -21.17 -14.94
CA GLY A 71 18.20 -22.32 -15.21
C GLY A 71 18.52 -22.45 -16.69
N GLY A 72 19.45 -23.35 -17.03
CA GLY A 72 19.73 -23.68 -18.43
C GLY A 72 18.67 -24.58 -19.03
N PHE A 73 18.22 -24.30 -20.24
CA PHE A 73 17.22 -25.12 -20.93
C PHE A 73 17.72 -26.55 -21.23
N ALA A 74 19.05 -26.72 -21.34
CA ALA A 74 19.71 -28.01 -21.56
C ALA A 74 20.25 -28.65 -20.29
N ALA A 75 20.05 -28.05 -19.11
CA ALA A 75 20.59 -28.57 -17.88
C ALA A 75 19.78 -29.78 -17.38
N THR A 76 20.46 -30.90 -17.22
CA THR A 76 19.92 -32.07 -16.51
C THR A 76 19.66 -31.79 -15.03
N ASP A 77 20.09 -30.62 -14.54
CA ASP A 77 20.10 -30.23 -13.13
C ASP A 77 18.86 -29.45 -12.69
N GLY A 78 17.89 -29.25 -13.58
CA GLY A 78 16.60 -28.60 -13.28
C GLY A 78 16.64 -27.08 -13.20
N LEU A 79 15.45 -26.48 -13.08
CA LEU A 79 15.28 -25.05 -12.82
C LEU A 79 15.58 -24.79 -11.34
N GLU A 80 16.53 -23.93 -11.06
CA GLU A 80 16.76 -23.45 -9.69
C GLU A 80 15.76 -22.33 -9.33
N SER A 81 15.45 -22.20 -8.04
CA SER A 81 14.71 -21.04 -7.56
C SER A 81 15.47 -19.80 -7.95
N GLY A 82 14.89 -18.96 -8.79
CA GLY A 82 15.43 -17.63 -9.08
C GLY A 82 15.46 -16.85 -7.76
N GLY A 83 16.63 -16.39 -7.35
CA GLY A 83 16.76 -15.64 -6.11
C GLY A 83 15.81 -14.43 -6.14
N ASP A 84 14.93 -14.34 -5.13
CA ASP A 84 14.12 -13.13 -4.97
C ASP A 84 15.05 -11.97 -4.57
N PRO A 85 15.21 -10.93 -5.42
CA PRO A 85 16.13 -9.82 -5.13
C PRO A 85 15.75 -8.98 -3.91
N GLY A 86 14.58 -9.23 -3.30
CA GLY A 86 14.14 -8.59 -2.06
C GLY A 86 14.31 -9.45 -0.80
N SER A 87 15.00 -10.59 -0.89
CA SER A 87 15.17 -11.52 0.23
C SER A 87 16.31 -11.17 1.18
N ASP A 88 17.14 -10.18 0.87
CA ASP A 88 18.34 -9.86 1.61
C ASP A 88 18.05 -8.97 2.82
N GLY A 89 17.97 -9.64 3.99
CA GLY A 89 17.92 -8.99 5.29
C GLY A 89 16.56 -8.39 5.71
N PRO A 90 16.49 -7.90 6.95
CA PRO A 90 15.32 -7.21 7.47
C PRO A 90 15.10 -5.85 6.80
N VAL A 91 13.84 -5.47 6.68
CA VAL A 91 13.40 -4.19 6.11
C VAL A 91 12.56 -3.44 7.15
N VAL A 92 12.85 -2.17 7.34
CA VAL A 92 12.05 -1.26 8.17
C VAL A 92 11.30 -0.30 7.26
N PHE A 93 9.97 -0.36 7.23
CA PHE A 93 9.16 0.64 6.56
C PHE A 93 8.81 1.76 7.57
N PHE A 94 9.48 2.90 7.45
CA PHE A 94 9.27 4.08 8.28
C PHE A 94 8.47 5.15 7.54
N GLY A 95 7.36 5.58 8.13
CA GLY A 95 6.42 6.52 7.53
C GLY A 95 5.17 5.85 6.95
N ALA A 96 4.83 4.64 7.42
CA ALA A 96 3.57 3.99 7.09
C ALA A 96 2.40 4.77 7.70
N HIS A 97 1.50 5.28 6.88
CA HIS A 97 0.27 5.88 7.39
C HIS A 97 -0.79 4.83 7.72
N ALA A 98 -1.82 5.18 8.47
CA ALA A 98 -2.90 4.26 8.85
C ALA A 98 -3.45 3.50 7.64
N CYS A 99 -3.72 4.20 6.53
CA CYS A 99 -4.19 3.58 5.29
C CYS A 99 -3.16 2.61 4.67
N ASP A 100 -1.84 2.83 4.85
CA ASP A 100 -0.81 1.88 4.39
C ASP A 100 -0.79 0.63 5.27
N VAL A 101 -0.96 0.77 6.59
CA VAL A 101 -1.07 -0.38 7.52
C VAL A 101 -2.32 -1.21 7.21
N HIS A 102 -3.46 -0.57 6.95
CA HIS A 102 -4.66 -1.28 6.49
C HIS A 102 -4.46 -1.95 5.12
N ALA A 103 -3.74 -1.30 4.20
CA ALA A 103 -3.40 -1.91 2.92
C ALA A 103 -2.50 -3.13 3.08
N LEU A 104 -1.59 -3.12 4.06
CA LEU A 104 -0.77 -4.28 4.40
C LEU A 104 -1.64 -5.45 4.86
N LYS A 105 -2.61 -5.22 5.76
CA LYS A 105 -3.55 -6.25 6.22
C LYS A 105 -4.38 -6.83 5.05
N ILE A 106 -4.79 -5.99 4.10
CA ILE A 106 -5.50 -6.44 2.89
C ILE A 106 -4.61 -7.33 2.01
N LEU A 107 -3.33 -7.00 1.87
CA LEU A 107 -2.37 -7.86 1.15
C LEU A 107 -2.11 -9.17 1.91
N ASP A 108 -2.03 -9.13 3.24
CA ASP A 108 -1.90 -10.32 4.08
C ASP A 108 -3.10 -11.28 3.87
N LEU A 109 -4.34 -10.77 3.79
CA LEU A 109 -5.52 -11.57 3.46
C LEU A 109 -5.41 -12.25 2.08
N LEU A 110 -4.84 -11.56 1.09
CA LEU A 110 -4.71 -12.11 -0.26
C LEU A 110 -3.60 -13.15 -0.38
N TYR A 111 -2.48 -12.95 0.31
CA TYR A 111 -1.25 -13.70 0.04
C TYR A 111 -0.87 -14.70 1.14
N LEU A 112 -1.49 -14.62 2.33
CA LEU A 112 -1.18 -15.50 3.46
C LEU A 112 -2.36 -16.40 3.88
N SER A 113 -3.51 -16.32 3.17
CA SER A 113 -4.66 -17.20 3.43
C SER A 113 -4.47 -18.61 2.85
N ASP A 114 -5.51 -19.21 2.28
CA ASP A 114 -5.56 -20.61 1.84
C ASP A 114 -4.38 -21.05 0.94
N TYR A 115 -3.88 -20.16 0.11
CA TYR A 115 -2.74 -20.39 -0.79
C TYR A 115 -1.65 -19.37 -0.54
N THR A 116 -0.81 -19.65 0.47
CA THR A 116 0.28 -18.76 0.83
C THR A 116 1.27 -18.58 -0.31
N ASP A 117 1.47 -17.33 -0.73
CA ASP A 117 2.51 -16.94 -1.68
C ASP A 117 3.88 -16.91 -0.97
N PRO A 118 4.83 -17.81 -1.33
CA PRO A 118 6.09 -17.93 -0.59
C PRO A 118 6.97 -16.66 -0.70
N TYR A 119 6.90 -15.95 -1.82
CA TYR A 119 7.71 -14.73 -2.03
C TYR A 119 7.18 -13.57 -1.19
N TYR A 120 5.86 -13.45 -1.10
CA TYR A 120 5.23 -12.45 -0.21
C TYR A 120 5.51 -12.79 1.26
N ALA A 121 5.29 -14.02 1.67
CA ALA A 121 5.47 -14.48 3.04
C ALA A 121 6.90 -14.23 3.54
N ALA A 122 7.91 -14.59 2.75
CA ALA A 122 9.32 -14.39 3.11
C ALA A 122 9.70 -12.91 3.30
N ARG A 123 9.13 -12.01 2.49
CA ARG A 123 9.35 -10.55 2.65
C ARG A 123 8.56 -9.98 3.81
N ARG A 124 7.32 -10.46 4.01
CA ARG A 124 6.44 -10.01 5.08
C ARG A 124 6.99 -10.32 6.47
N GLU A 125 7.59 -11.49 6.64
CA GLU A 125 8.24 -11.92 7.89
C GLU A 125 9.39 -10.98 8.30
N LYS A 126 10.13 -10.47 7.31
CA LYS A 126 11.28 -9.57 7.53
C LYS A 126 10.90 -8.11 7.67
N LEU A 127 9.63 -7.74 7.43
CA LEU A 127 9.17 -6.36 7.47
C LEU A 127 8.88 -5.92 8.90
N LEU A 128 9.52 -4.82 9.31
CA LEU A 128 9.18 -4.00 10.47
C LEU A 128 8.39 -2.78 10.00
N VAL A 129 7.32 -2.44 10.69
CA VAL A 129 6.44 -1.32 10.32
C VAL A 129 6.46 -0.25 11.40
N VAL A 130 7.03 0.91 11.07
CA VAL A 130 7.01 2.10 11.91
C VAL A 130 6.01 3.09 11.31
N ALA A 131 4.82 3.11 11.90
CA ALA A 131 3.74 3.97 11.45
C ALA A 131 3.95 5.43 11.83
N TYR A 132 3.40 6.34 11.03
CA TYR A 132 3.48 7.78 11.25
C TYR A 132 2.12 8.45 11.03
N GLY A 133 1.69 9.25 12.01
CA GLY A 133 0.39 9.91 12.00
C GLY A 133 0.35 11.08 11.02
N CYS A 134 -0.36 10.92 9.90
CA CYS A 134 -0.53 11.94 8.86
C CYS A 134 -1.63 12.96 9.17
N TRP A 135 -1.72 13.97 8.31
CA TRP A 135 -2.85 14.89 8.19
C TRP A 135 -3.50 14.73 6.81
N PRO A 136 -4.84 14.66 6.68
CA PRO A 136 -5.48 14.45 5.39
C PRO A 136 -5.41 15.70 4.50
N ASP A 137 -5.47 15.49 3.20
CA ASP A 137 -5.71 16.50 2.18
C ASP A 137 -7.06 16.27 1.48
N GLU A 138 -7.33 17.02 0.41
CA GLU A 138 -8.59 16.97 -0.36
C GLU A 138 -8.84 15.65 -1.08
N SER A 139 -7.84 14.83 -1.31
CA SER A 139 -7.96 13.52 -1.96
C SER A 139 -8.14 12.36 -0.97
N CYS A 140 -7.91 12.60 0.32
CA CYS A 140 -8.04 11.59 1.35
C CYS A 140 -9.51 11.34 1.73
N PHE A 141 -9.94 10.07 1.66
CA PHE A 141 -11.26 9.61 2.15
C PHE A 141 -11.15 8.33 2.99
N CYS A 142 -10.01 8.11 3.62
CA CYS A 142 -9.77 6.93 4.44
C CYS A 142 -10.65 6.87 5.69
N ASP A 143 -11.18 8.00 6.18
CA ASP A 143 -12.13 8.03 7.29
C ASP A 143 -13.45 7.36 6.91
N SER A 144 -13.94 7.57 5.70
CA SER A 144 -15.14 6.91 5.16
C SER A 144 -15.03 5.39 5.08
N LEU A 145 -13.83 4.85 5.02
CA LEU A 145 -13.54 3.42 4.93
C LEU A 145 -13.09 2.81 6.27
N GLY A 146 -13.08 3.60 7.35
CA GLY A 146 -12.59 3.15 8.66
C GLY A 146 -11.10 2.84 8.70
N THR A 147 -10.31 3.40 7.76
CA THR A 147 -8.87 3.14 7.63
C THR A 147 -8.01 4.36 7.97
N SER A 148 -8.61 5.36 8.60
CA SER A 148 -7.92 6.59 9.03
C SER A 148 -7.09 6.40 10.29
N THR A 149 -7.40 5.41 11.12
CA THR A 149 -6.66 5.06 12.36
C THR A 149 -6.29 3.59 12.36
N VAL A 150 -5.29 3.21 13.15
CA VAL A 150 -4.87 1.81 13.35
C VAL A 150 -4.68 1.51 14.83
N ASP A 151 -5.08 0.29 15.22
CA ASP A 151 -4.88 -0.22 16.58
C ASP A 151 -3.84 -1.35 16.62
N ASP A 152 -3.54 -1.97 15.46
CA ASP A 152 -2.60 -3.08 15.31
C ASP A 152 -1.99 -3.10 13.90
N GLY A 153 -1.07 -4.05 13.63
CA GLY A 153 -0.43 -4.21 12.31
C GLY A 153 0.81 -3.34 12.11
N PHE A 154 1.32 -2.73 13.18
CA PHE A 154 2.57 -1.99 13.22
C PHE A 154 3.44 -2.44 14.41
N ASP A 155 4.73 -2.15 14.35
CA ASP A 155 5.66 -2.39 15.47
C ASP A 155 5.76 -1.18 16.37
N LEU A 156 5.91 0.01 15.80
CA LEU A 156 5.81 1.30 16.47
C LEU A 156 4.89 2.24 15.69
N ALA A 157 4.19 3.14 16.38
CA ALA A 157 3.43 4.22 15.75
C ALA A 157 3.79 5.56 16.38
N LEU A 158 4.28 6.49 15.57
CA LEU A 158 4.62 7.86 15.94
C LEU A 158 3.47 8.79 15.58
N THR A 159 2.84 9.42 16.56
CA THR A 159 1.85 10.47 16.31
C THR A 159 2.48 11.84 16.61
N PRO A 160 2.64 12.71 15.59
CA PRO A 160 3.18 14.05 15.81
C PRO A 160 2.28 14.87 16.75
N LEU A 161 2.89 15.49 17.75
CA LEU A 161 2.32 16.49 18.63
C LEU A 161 3.19 17.76 18.56
N ASP A 162 2.84 18.79 19.31
CA ASP A 162 3.66 20.01 19.32
C ASP A 162 5.03 19.73 19.98
N GLY A 163 6.10 19.82 19.18
CA GLY A 163 7.50 19.61 19.60
C GLY A 163 7.87 18.17 20.00
N ARG A 164 6.99 17.18 19.84
CA ARG A 164 7.20 15.78 20.27
C ARG A 164 6.34 14.79 19.53
N PHE A 165 6.57 13.51 19.75
CA PHE A 165 5.72 12.41 19.28
C PHE A 165 5.17 11.61 20.45
N LEU A 166 3.89 11.24 20.39
CA LEU A 166 3.40 10.09 21.12
C LEU A 166 3.79 8.83 20.37
N VAL A 167 4.53 7.93 21.03
CA VAL A 167 4.95 6.65 20.46
C VAL A 167 4.12 5.54 21.08
N THR A 168 3.46 4.76 20.25
CA THR A 168 2.70 3.57 20.67
C THR A 168 3.47 2.32 20.27
N VAL A 169 3.69 1.41 21.21
CA VAL A 169 4.32 0.11 20.97
C VAL A 169 3.25 -0.89 20.60
N GLY A 170 3.34 -1.42 19.38
CA GLY A 170 2.32 -2.31 18.78
C GLY A 170 2.70 -3.80 18.81
N SER A 171 3.99 -4.13 18.95
CA SER A 171 4.48 -5.51 18.94
C SER A 171 5.66 -5.72 19.87
N SER A 172 6.07 -7.01 20.06
CA SER A 172 7.30 -7.35 20.78
C SER A 172 8.55 -6.83 20.07
N LYS A 173 8.58 -6.82 18.73
CA LYS A 173 9.69 -6.23 17.96
C LYS A 173 9.78 -4.71 18.21
N GLY A 174 8.63 -4.01 18.30
CA GLY A 174 8.59 -2.61 18.67
C GLY A 174 9.13 -2.34 20.10
N ASP A 175 8.81 -3.22 21.05
CA ASP A 175 9.35 -3.14 22.41
C ASP A 175 10.88 -3.37 22.44
N ASP A 176 11.39 -4.30 21.63
CA ASP A 176 12.83 -4.53 21.49
C ASP A 176 13.55 -3.29 20.91
N ILE A 177 12.97 -2.62 19.90
CA ILE A 177 13.50 -1.35 19.36
C ILE A 177 13.59 -0.28 20.45
N VAL A 178 12.55 -0.12 21.25
CA VAL A 178 12.54 0.86 22.37
C VAL A 178 13.61 0.53 23.40
N ARG A 179 13.77 -0.74 23.75
CA ARG A 179 14.79 -1.18 24.74
C ARG A 179 16.22 -1.02 24.24
N ALA A 180 16.43 -1.10 22.92
CA ALA A 180 17.76 -0.90 22.32
C ALA A 180 18.21 0.57 22.36
N ALA A 181 17.28 1.52 22.43
CA ALA A 181 17.58 2.96 22.48
C ALA A 181 16.80 3.67 23.60
N PRO A 182 17.00 3.28 24.87
CA PRO A 182 16.18 3.74 26.01
C PRO A 182 16.26 5.24 26.23
N ASP A 183 17.38 5.87 25.92
CA ASP A 183 17.60 7.31 26.11
C ASP A 183 16.78 8.21 25.18
N LEU A 184 16.20 7.63 24.11
CA LEU A 184 15.34 8.36 23.19
C LEU A 184 13.89 8.47 23.69
N PHE A 185 13.49 7.64 24.64
CA PHE A 185 12.10 7.51 25.04
C PHE A 185 11.88 7.85 26.52
N ALA A 186 10.83 8.61 26.78
CA ALA A 186 10.34 8.85 28.12
C ALA A 186 8.90 8.30 28.25
N PRO A 187 8.44 7.97 29.48
CA PRO A 187 7.03 7.63 29.69
C PRO A 187 6.11 8.77 29.23
N ALA A 188 5.03 8.42 28.53
CA ALA A 188 4.03 9.41 28.13
C ALA A 188 3.35 10.05 29.35
N ALA A 189 3.25 11.38 29.35
CA ALA A 189 2.54 12.13 30.37
C ALA A 189 1.03 12.23 30.07
N PRO A 190 0.18 12.52 31.07
CA PRO A 190 -1.26 12.73 30.85
C PRO A 190 -1.57 13.79 29.77
N ASP A 191 -0.73 14.81 29.67
CA ASP A 191 -0.86 15.87 28.67
C ASP A 191 -0.61 15.36 27.25
N ASP A 192 0.32 14.43 27.06
CA ASP A 192 0.57 13.80 25.76
C ASP A 192 -0.66 13.03 25.26
N ILE A 193 -1.34 12.32 26.17
CA ILE A 193 -2.57 11.60 25.86
C ILE A 193 -3.71 12.56 25.52
N ARG A 194 -3.84 13.66 26.27
CA ARG A 194 -4.85 14.68 26.01
C ARG A 194 -4.65 15.31 24.62
N ASP A 195 -3.42 15.68 24.29
CA ASP A 195 -3.09 16.32 23.01
C ASP A 195 -3.26 15.35 21.85
N TYR A 196 -2.93 14.06 22.03
CA TYR A 196 -3.21 12.99 21.09
C TYR A 196 -4.71 12.88 20.78
N LEU A 197 -5.56 12.82 21.82
CA LEU A 197 -7.01 12.74 21.66
C LEU A 197 -7.60 13.99 20.99
N ALA A 198 -7.04 15.17 21.28
CA ALA A 198 -7.42 16.41 20.60
C ALA A 198 -7.04 16.36 19.12
N ARG A 199 -5.81 15.92 18.80
CA ARG A 199 -5.34 15.76 17.43
C ARG A 199 -6.21 14.78 16.62
N LEU A 200 -6.61 13.64 17.22
CA LEU A 200 -7.48 12.67 16.53
C LEU A 200 -8.83 13.29 16.15
N ARG A 201 -9.42 14.09 17.05
CA ARG A 201 -10.70 14.78 16.78
C ARG A 201 -10.54 15.80 15.64
N SER A 202 -9.58 16.72 15.76
CA SER A 202 -9.33 17.73 14.73
C SER A 202 -8.95 17.12 13.38
N ARG A 203 -8.21 16.01 13.38
CA ARG A 203 -7.87 15.29 12.16
C ARG A 203 -9.12 14.70 11.47
N ARG A 204 -10.07 14.16 12.24
CA ARG A 204 -11.34 13.65 11.71
C ARG A 204 -12.17 14.76 11.06
N GLU A 205 -12.20 15.93 11.69
CA GLU A 205 -12.89 17.12 11.16
C GLU A 205 -12.21 17.72 9.91
N ALA A 206 -10.95 17.38 9.66
CA ALA A 206 -10.19 17.88 8.51
C ALA A 206 -10.44 17.10 7.20
N PHE A 207 -11.16 15.97 7.24
CA PHE A 207 -11.55 15.28 6.01
C PHE A 207 -12.64 16.06 5.30
N THR A 208 -12.40 16.38 4.04
CA THR A 208 -13.34 17.12 3.17
C THR A 208 -13.99 16.22 2.11
N LEU A 209 -13.39 15.05 1.85
CA LEU A 209 -13.91 14.10 0.89
C LEU A 209 -14.54 12.91 1.62
N GLU A 210 -15.82 12.69 1.36
CA GLU A 210 -16.60 11.64 1.98
C GLU A 210 -17.17 10.68 0.93
N LEU A 211 -17.25 9.40 1.29
CA LEU A 211 -17.89 8.35 0.51
C LEU A 211 -18.78 7.51 1.41
N ASP A 212 -20.07 7.46 1.14
CA ASP A 212 -20.93 6.48 1.77
C ASP A 212 -20.67 5.09 1.16
N VAL A 213 -20.14 4.18 1.97
CA VAL A 213 -19.84 2.80 1.57
C VAL A 213 -20.93 1.82 1.98
N ALA A 214 -21.95 2.27 2.69
CA ALA A 214 -23.09 1.45 3.05
C ALA A 214 -23.77 0.94 1.77
N ASP A 215 -24.10 -0.36 1.75
CA ASP A 215 -24.77 -1.03 0.63
C ASP A 215 -24.05 -0.93 -0.74
N LEU A 216 -22.85 -0.32 -0.81
CA LEU A 216 -22.12 -0.14 -2.06
C LEU A 216 -21.92 -1.44 -2.87
N PRO A 217 -21.64 -2.61 -2.26
CA PRO A 217 -21.57 -3.87 -3.01
C PRO A 217 -22.88 -4.23 -3.71
N TYR A 218 -24.03 -4.01 -3.06
CA TYR A 218 -25.34 -4.28 -3.64
C TYR A 218 -25.71 -3.28 -4.75
N VAL A 219 -25.39 -2.00 -4.52
CA VAL A 219 -25.57 -0.95 -5.52
C VAL A 219 -24.77 -1.27 -6.77
N LEU A 220 -23.51 -1.64 -6.66
CA LEU A 220 -22.66 -2.04 -7.79
C LEU A 220 -23.25 -3.22 -8.53
N GLU A 221 -23.76 -4.25 -7.84
CA GLU A 221 -24.40 -5.39 -8.48
C GLU A 221 -25.60 -4.99 -9.33
N MET A 222 -26.47 -4.11 -8.80
CA MET A 222 -27.64 -3.59 -9.53
C MET A 222 -27.23 -2.71 -10.72
N GLN A 223 -26.14 -1.97 -10.62
CA GLN A 223 -25.66 -1.01 -11.60
C GLN A 223 -24.61 -1.58 -12.58
N LYS A 224 -24.61 -2.91 -12.74
CA LYS A 224 -23.64 -3.60 -13.62
C LYS A 224 -23.68 -3.12 -15.07
N HIS A 225 -24.82 -2.67 -15.54
CA HIS A 225 -25.07 -2.20 -16.89
C HIS A 225 -25.31 -0.69 -16.97
N ASP A 226 -24.94 0.06 -15.94
CA ASP A 226 -25.06 1.51 -15.92
C ASP A 226 -24.22 2.14 -17.05
N PRO A 227 -24.76 3.16 -17.76
CA PRO A 227 -24.05 3.85 -18.84
C PRO A 227 -22.75 4.53 -18.40
N VAL A 228 -22.56 4.80 -17.10
CA VAL A 228 -21.33 5.39 -16.56
C VAL A 228 -20.09 4.59 -16.93
N TRP A 229 -20.20 3.26 -17.04
CA TRP A 229 -19.05 2.42 -17.40
C TRP A 229 -18.55 2.70 -18.80
N ASP A 230 -19.46 2.96 -19.76
CA ASP A 230 -19.12 3.37 -21.13
C ASP A 230 -18.59 4.79 -21.18
N GLU A 231 -19.10 5.70 -20.35
CA GLU A 231 -18.60 7.06 -20.24
C GLU A 231 -17.17 7.08 -19.70
N LEU A 232 -16.92 6.32 -18.64
CA LEU A 232 -15.59 6.13 -18.08
C LEU A 232 -14.65 5.46 -19.09
N ALA A 233 -15.13 4.50 -19.89
CA ALA A 233 -14.34 3.86 -20.94
C ALA A 233 -13.86 4.85 -21.99
N ARG A 234 -14.68 5.85 -22.34
CA ARG A 234 -14.27 6.93 -23.27
C ARG A 234 -13.22 7.87 -22.67
N LYS A 235 -13.30 8.14 -21.37
CA LYS A 235 -12.38 9.02 -20.64
C LYS A 235 -11.08 8.32 -20.23
N CYS A 236 -11.13 7.02 -19.91
CA CYS A 236 -10.01 6.24 -19.37
C CYS A 236 -9.01 5.86 -20.49
N LEU A 237 -7.72 6.15 -20.26
CA LEU A 237 -6.63 5.72 -21.18
C LEU A 237 -6.26 4.24 -21.01
N CYS A 238 -6.79 3.54 -20.01
CA CYS A 238 -6.37 2.18 -19.61
C CYS A 238 -4.85 2.07 -19.36
N CYS A 239 -4.23 3.14 -18.90
CA CYS A 239 -2.77 3.22 -18.66
C CYS A 239 -2.30 2.42 -17.43
N GLY A 240 -3.21 1.93 -16.58
CA GLY A 240 -2.86 1.18 -15.37
C GLY A 240 -2.33 2.01 -14.20
N SER A 241 -2.13 3.34 -14.34
CA SER A 241 -1.57 4.19 -13.29
C SER A 241 -2.27 3.99 -11.94
N CYS A 242 -3.61 4.04 -11.93
CA CYS A 242 -4.41 3.84 -10.71
C CYS A 242 -4.25 2.45 -10.05
N SER A 243 -3.78 1.42 -10.76
CA SER A 243 -3.43 0.11 -10.20
C SER A 243 -2.00 0.09 -9.67
N ILE A 244 -1.07 0.74 -10.36
CA ILE A 244 0.34 0.82 -9.98
C ILE A 244 0.49 1.61 -8.67
N VAL A 245 -0.16 2.78 -8.56
CA VAL A 245 -0.10 3.63 -7.37
C VAL A 245 -0.98 3.15 -6.21
N CYS A 246 -1.83 2.16 -6.43
CA CYS A 246 -2.69 1.65 -5.36
C CYS A 246 -1.94 0.67 -4.46
N PRO A 247 -1.93 0.87 -3.13
CA PRO A 247 -1.21 0.00 -2.21
C PRO A 247 -1.82 -1.40 -2.08
N THR A 248 -3.10 -1.56 -2.46
CA THR A 248 -3.83 -2.84 -2.37
C THR A 248 -4.05 -3.52 -3.72
N CYS A 249 -3.58 -2.95 -4.84
CA CYS A 249 -3.65 -3.64 -6.13
C CYS A 249 -2.50 -4.64 -6.24
N SER A 250 -2.85 -5.89 -6.51
CA SER A 250 -1.98 -7.06 -6.46
C SER A 250 -1.87 -7.80 -7.80
N CYS A 251 -2.40 -7.21 -8.89
CA CYS A 251 -2.34 -7.83 -10.22
C CYS A 251 -0.90 -8.08 -10.67
N PHE A 252 -0.63 -9.28 -11.15
CA PHE A 252 0.67 -9.65 -11.73
C PHE A 252 0.50 -10.54 -12.95
N ASN A 253 1.51 -10.57 -13.78
CA ASN A 253 1.68 -11.51 -14.89
C ASN A 253 2.87 -12.42 -14.63
N VAL A 254 2.81 -13.64 -15.12
CA VAL A 254 3.92 -14.60 -15.12
C VAL A 254 4.21 -15.00 -16.55
N ALA A 255 5.43 -14.80 -16.99
CA ALA A 255 5.86 -15.13 -18.34
C ALA A 255 7.19 -15.91 -18.32
N ASP A 256 7.29 -16.89 -19.20
CA ASP A 256 8.54 -17.60 -19.45
C ASP A 256 9.37 -16.79 -20.47
N ARG A 257 10.66 -16.65 -20.20
CA ARG A 257 11.66 -16.02 -21.08
C ARG A 257 12.74 -17.03 -21.39
N ILE A 258 13.15 -17.09 -22.63
CA ILE A 258 14.26 -17.91 -23.10
C ILE A 258 15.23 -16.95 -23.78
N GLU A 259 16.46 -16.93 -23.28
CA GLU A 259 17.52 -16.12 -23.81
C GLU A 259 18.31 -16.87 -24.91
N GLU A 260 19.06 -16.14 -25.74
CA GLU A 260 19.83 -16.71 -26.85
C GLU A 260 20.92 -17.68 -26.38
N ASP A 261 21.42 -17.55 -25.17
CA ASP A 261 22.42 -18.43 -24.57
C ASP A 261 21.85 -19.76 -24.05
N GLY A 262 20.52 -19.96 -24.21
CA GLY A 262 19.79 -21.14 -23.73
C GLY A 262 19.40 -21.09 -22.26
N THR A 263 19.58 -19.96 -21.58
CA THR A 263 18.99 -19.77 -20.25
C THR A 263 17.47 -19.55 -20.35
N ALA A 264 16.73 -20.13 -19.39
CA ALA A 264 15.29 -19.95 -19.27
C ALA A 264 14.97 -19.37 -17.89
N SER A 265 14.02 -18.45 -17.86
CA SER A 265 13.53 -17.89 -16.61
C SER A 265 12.01 -17.74 -16.63
N ARG A 266 11.37 -17.96 -15.48
CA ARG A 266 9.97 -17.61 -15.23
C ARG A 266 9.93 -16.33 -14.43
N VAL A 267 9.44 -15.25 -15.04
CA VAL A 267 9.46 -13.91 -14.47
C VAL A 267 8.04 -13.48 -14.09
N ARG A 268 7.88 -13.04 -12.84
CA ARG A 268 6.67 -12.37 -12.35
C ARG A 268 6.86 -10.86 -12.43
N THR A 269 5.89 -10.16 -13.03
CA THR A 269 5.89 -8.69 -13.17
C THR A 269 4.55 -8.12 -12.70
N TRP A 270 4.57 -6.89 -12.20
CA TRP A 270 3.30 -6.19 -11.96
C TRP A 270 2.49 -6.08 -13.24
N ASP A 271 1.18 -6.15 -13.07
CA ASP A 271 0.20 -6.03 -14.15
C ASP A 271 -0.97 -5.14 -13.72
N SER A 272 -1.91 -4.90 -14.62
CA SER A 272 -3.11 -4.12 -14.34
C SER A 272 -4.34 -4.73 -15.02
N CYS A 273 -5.42 -4.87 -14.25
CA CYS A 273 -6.72 -5.26 -14.79
C CYS A 273 -7.27 -4.32 -15.88
N LEU A 274 -6.62 -3.16 -16.08
CA LEU A 274 -6.95 -2.19 -17.12
C LEU A 274 -6.21 -2.46 -18.44
N TYR A 275 -5.13 -3.25 -18.44
CA TYR A 275 -4.38 -3.53 -19.66
C TYR A 275 -5.17 -4.42 -20.62
N PRO A 276 -5.06 -4.19 -21.93
CA PRO A 276 -5.80 -4.95 -22.93
C PRO A 276 -5.58 -6.46 -22.83
N ASP A 277 -4.36 -6.88 -22.52
CA ASP A 277 -3.95 -8.28 -22.55
C ASP A 277 -4.08 -8.98 -21.17
N TYR A 278 -4.50 -8.27 -20.12
CA TYR A 278 -4.62 -8.84 -18.78
C TYR A 278 -5.54 -10.07 -18.69
N ALA A 279 -6.62 -10.08 -19.49
CA ALA A 279 -7.57 -11.18 -19.52
C ALA A 279 -7.49 -12.00 -20.83
N LEU A 280 -6.39 -11.85 -21.57
CA LEU A 280 -6.11 -12.62 -22.77
C LEU A 280 -5.60 -14.01 -22.38
N VAL A 281 -6.18 -15.05 -22.96
CA VAL A 281 -5.79 -16.44 -22.72
C VAL A 281 -5.26 -17.11 -23.98
N ALA A 282 -4.63 -18.27 -23.82
CA ALA A 282 -4.18 -19.08 -24.94
C ALA A 282 -5.31 -19.32 -25.93
N GLY A 283 -5.02 -19.21 -27.25
CA GLY A 283 -6.01 -19.26 -28.30
C GLY A 283 -6.60 -17.91 -28.70
N GLY A 284 -6.16 -16.81 -28.08
CA GLY A 284 -6.52 -15.43 -28.47
C GLY A 284 -7.88 -14.95 -27.95
N HIS A 285 -8.55 -15.71 -27.09
CA HIS A 285 -9.78 -15.23 -26.46
C HIS A 285 -9.44 -14.25 -25.31
N ASN A 286 -10.16 -13.13 -25.27
CA ASN A 286 -10.02 -12.14 -24.21
C ASN A 286 -11.37 -11.96 -23.49
N PHE A 287 -11.42 -12.34 -22.21
CA PHE A 287 -12.62 -12.24 -21.38
C PHE A 287 -13.03 -10.78 -21.06
N ARG A 288 -12.15 -9.81 -21.30
CA ARG A 288 -12.37 -8.38 -21.05
C ARG A 288 -11.81 -7.53 -22.18
N ALA A 289 -12.21 -7.87 -23.41
CA ALA A 289 -11.77 -7.15 -24.61
C ALA A 289 -12.28 -5.70 -24.61
N ASP A 290 -13.49 -5.48 -24.11
CA ASP A 290 -14.08 -4.15 -24.00
C ASP A 290 -13.44 -3.30 -22.91
N ARG A 291 -13.25 -2.00 -23.18
CA ARG A 291 -12.65 -1.06 -22.26
C ARG A 291 -13.53 -0.77 -21.05
N GLY A 292 -14.86 -0.71 -21.24
CA GLY A 292 -15.85 -0.53 -20.18
C GLY A 292 -15.79 -1.67 -19.17
N ASP A 293 -15.67 -2.92 -19.65
CA ASP A 293 -15.53 -4.11 -18.80
C ASP A 293 -14.25 -4.04 -17.94
N ARG A 294 -13.12 -3.61 -18.52
CA ARG A 294 -11.86 -3.47 -17.75
C ARG A 294 -11.97 -2.38 -16.68
N VAL A 295 -12.54 -1.23 -17.04
CA VAL A 295 -12.76 -0.12 -16.08
C VAL A 295 -13.69 -0.56 -14.97
N ARG A 296 -14.86 -1.11 -15.31
CA ARG A 296 -15.83 -1.64 -14.34
C ARG A 296 -15.20 -2.66 -13.40
N THR A 297 -14.42 -3.61 -13.91
CA THR A 297 -13.75 -4.64 -13.13
C THR A 297 -12.91 -4.06 -11.99
N ARG A 298 -12.21 -2.95 -12.22
CA ARG A 298 -11.40 -2.31 -11.18
C ARG A 298 -12.24 -1.89 -9.97
N TYR A 299 -13.43 -1.33 -10.19
CA TYR A 299 -14.34 -0.89 -9.12
C TYR A 299 -14.99 -2.08 -8.42
N TYR A 300 -15.49 -3.02 -9.19
CA TYR A 300 -16.13 -4.23 -8.67
C TYR A 300 -15.18 -5.08 -7.85
N HIS A 301 -13.98 -5.31 -8.32
CA HIS A 301 -13.00 -6.10 -7.60
C HIS A 301 -12.73 -5.54 -6.19
N LYS A 302 -12.71 -4.20 -6.04
CA LYS A 302 -12.37 -3.56 -4.76
C LYS A 302 -13.55 -3.42 -3.79
N GLN A 303 -14.74 -3.18 -4.29
CA GLN A 303 -15.88 -2.78 -3.45
C GLN A 303 -17.03 -3.81 -3.44
N GLU A 304 -16.98 -4.81 -4.31
CA GLU A 304 -17.99 -5.84 -4.38
C GLU A 304 -17.39 -7.23 -4.18
N ALA A 305 -16.51 -7.69 -5.08
CA ALA A 305 -15.95 -9.04 -5.01
C ALA A 305 -15.12 -9.25 -3.73
N PHE A 306 -14.29 -8.29 -3.34
CA PHE A 306 -13.48 -8.38 -2.14
C PHE A 306 -14.35 -8.35 -0.87
N VAL A 307 -15.43 -7.56 -0.87
CA VAL A 307 -16.38 -7.55 0.25
C VAL A 307 -17.09 -8.89 0.40
N ARG A 308 -17.47 -9.54 -0.72
CA ARG A 308 -18.08 -10.87 -0.67
C ARG A 308 -17.14 -11.93 -0.11
N GLU A 309 -15.87 -11.86 -0.44
CA GLU A 309 -14.87 -12.86 -0.06
C GLU A 309 -14.35 -12.62 1.36
N PHE A 310 -14.03 -11.39 1.72
CA PHE A 310 -13.33 -11.05 2.97
C PHE A 310 -14.15 -10.20 3.95
N GLY A 311 -15.37 -9.81 3.62
CA GLY A 311 -16.24 -9.00 4.48
C GLY A 311 -15.86 -7.52 4.58
N MET A 312 -14.87 -7.06 3.79
CA MET A 312 -14.38 -5.68 3.81
C MET A 312 -13.92 -5.24 2.41
N PRO A 313 -13.97 -3.94 2.08
CA PRO A 313 -13.45 -3.44 0.81
C PRO A 313 -11.92 -3.51 0.74
N SER A 314 -11.36 -3.72 -0.45
CA SER A 314 -9.91 -3.62 -0.66
C SER A 314 -9.43 -2.20 -0.99
N CYS A 315 -10.27 -1.20 -0.86
CA CYS A 315 -9.89 0.21 -0.94
C CYS A 315 -9.63 0.75 0.47
N VAL A 316 -8.57 1.55 0.63
CA VAL A 316 -8.19 2.19 1.90
C VAL A 316 -8.33 3.72 1.87
N GLY A 317 -8.97 4.30 0.87
CA GLY A 317 -9.26 5.73 0.81
C GLY A 317 -8.05 6.67 0.77
N CYS A 318 -6.88 6.19 0.34
CA CYS A 318 -5.62 6.94 0.41
C CYS A 318 -5.46 8.04 -0.66
N GLY A 319 -6.39 8.20 -1.60
CA GLY A 319 -6.37 9.24 -2.63
C GLY A 319 -5.36 9.07 -3.77
N ARG A 320 -4.37 8.18 -3.68
CA ARG A 320 -3.31 8.04 -4.71
C ARG A 320 -3.84 7.87 -6.13
N CYS A 321 -4.94 7.16 -6.32
CA CYS A 321 -5.50 6.94 -7.64
C CYS A 321 -6.26 8.17 -8.19
N ILE A 322 -6.67 9.09 -7.34
CA ILE A 322 -7.25 10.38 -7.72
C ILE A 322 -6.13 11.27 -8.25
N GLU A 323 -5.09 11.47 -7.43
CA GLU A 323 -3.94 12.31 -7.74
C GLU A 323 -3.18 11.91 -9.02
N ASN A 324 -3.10 10.60 -9.28
CA ASN A 324 -2.28 10.07 -10.36
C ASN A 324 -3.09 9.66 -11.60
N CYS A 325 -4.35 10.06 -11.70
CA CYS A 325 -5.13 9.79 -12.91
C CYS A 325 -4.90 10.88 -13.98
N PRO A 326 -4.27 10.56 -15.12
CA PRO A 326 -3.93 11.58 -16.13
C PRO A 326 -5.16 12.19 -16.82
N THR A 327 -6.33 11.56 -16.67
CA THR A 327 -7.60 12.05 -17.23
C THR A 327 -8.55 12.56 -16.15
N GLY A 328 -8.10 12.64 -14.90
CA GLY A 328 -8.88 13.17 -13.79
C GLY A 328 -10.14 12.32 -13.47
N ILE A 329 -10.06 11.00 -13.56
CA ILE A 329 -11.15 10.13 -13.09
C ILE A 329 -11.09 10.08 -11.57
N HIS A 330 -12.13 10.60 -10.92
CA HIS A 330 -12.25 10.70 -9.49
C HIS A 330 -13.07 9.52 -8.93
N VAL A 331 -12.42 8.64 -8.15
CA VAL A 331 -13.04 7.37 -7.72
C VAL A 331 -14.31 7.57 -6.87
N VAL A 332 -14.34 8.62 -6.04
CA VAL A 332 -15.49 8.93 -5.18
C VAL A 332 -16.67 9.40 -6.04
N GLU A 333 -16.44 10.31 -7.00
CA GLU A 333 -17.49 10.76 -7.94
C GLU A 333 -18.09 9.61 -8.73
N VAL A 334 -17.27 8.63 -9.14
CA VAL A 334 -17.80 7.43 -9.82
C VAL A 334 -18.75 6.65 -8.93
N PHE A 335 -18.43 6.46 -7.65
CA PHE A 335 -19.32 5.78 -6.72
C PHE A 335 -20.58 6.59 -6.41
N GLN A 336 -20.47 7.91 -6.25
CA GLN A 336 -21.60 8.80 -6.07
C GLN A 336 -22.54 8.76 -7.29
N HIS A 337 -21.98 8.75 -8.51
CA HIS A 337 -22.78 8.59 -9.72
C HIS A 337 -23.53 7.25 -9.75
N VAL A 338 -22.84 6.15 -9.48
CA VAL A 338 -23.46 4.81 -9.45
C VAL A 338 -24.56 4.70 -8.38
N ARG A 339 -24.44 5.46 -7.30
CA ARG A 339 -25.48 5.57 -6.24
C ARG A 339 -26.62 6.51 -6.61
N GLY A 340 -26.50 7.27 -7.71
CA GLY A 340 -27.50 8.27 -8.11
C GLY A 340 -27.45 9.55 -7.27
N GLU A 341 -26.29 9.89 -6.73
CA GLU A 341 -26.05 11.09 -5.92
C GLU A 341 -25.52 12.25 -6.76
N LEU A 342 -25.09 11.99 -8.01
CA LEU A 342 -24.61 12.97 -8.99
C LEU A 342 -25.41 12.89 -10.29
#